data_796d33657f2f0a090c4895ca2e4e1dbe
#
_entry.id   796d33657f2f0a090c4895ca2e4e1dbe
#
_cell.length_a   1.000
_cell.length_b   1.000
_cell.length_c   1.000
_cell.angle_alpha   90.00
_cell.angle_beta   90.00
_cell.angle_gamma   90.00
#
_symmetry.space_group_name_H-M   'P 1'
#
loop_
_entity.id
_entity.type
_entity.pdbx_description
1 polymer ?
#
loop_
_entity_poly.entity_id
_entity_poly.type
_entity_poly.pdbx_seq_one_letter_code
_entity_poly.pdbx_strand_id
1 'polypeptide(L)'
;MKPESKKAPVPQEFTSRMSKWELIAALLYLPLHVWLLPRLLTMIPATAELSDLNVNMLVYGIGTGYMLLVLGGFFRREFDSLCDYPVYCVFQIVLSYGMMLAFNMLLGLAMTLILPADQANPNNATVMELAGEEFGKTAAIAVFLAPLVEEPIFRGSIFGLIRRINRNAAYAVSMLLFALYHVWGYALQDPIYWVYLLQYLPVSWLLCRCYERCNSIWGSIFLHMMINGISIKVLSSLMA
;
A
#
# COMPACT_ATOMS: atom_id res chain seq x y z
N MET A 1 -32.77 2.44 36.47
CA MET A 1 -31.40 2.09 36.01
C MET A 1 -31.34 2.35 34.51
N LYS A 2 -30.55 3.33 34.06
CA LYS A 2 -30.28 3.48 32.63
C LYS A 2 -29.37 2.30 32.22
N PRO A 3 -29.63 1.63 31.08
CA PRO A 3 -28.73 0.58 30.62
C PRO A 3 -27.37 1.20 30.33
N GLU A 4 -26.32 0.71 30.97
CA GLU A 4 -24.93 1.04 30.60
C GLU A 4 -24.77 0.73 29.12
N SER A 5 -24.48 1.76 28.32
CA SER A 5 -24.12 1.57 26.94
C SER A 5 -22.80 0.80 26.94
N LYS A 6 -22.84 -0.51 26.66
CA LYS A 6 -21.63 -1.30 26.41
C LYS A 6 -20.92 -0.64 25.23
N LYS A 7 -19.85 0.09 25.51
CA LYS A 7 -18.96 0.60 24.47
C LYS A 7 -18.52 -0.59 23.64
N ALA A 8 -18.57 -0.44 22.30
CA ALA A 8 -18.10 -1.48 21.39
C ALA A 8 -16.64 -1.83 21.77
N PRO A 9 -16.28 -3.11 21.83
CA PRO A 9 -14.94 -3.53 22.18
C PRO A 9 -13.94 -2.95 21.18
N VAL A 10 -12.80 -2.46 21.67
CA VAL A 10 -11.71 -1.89 20.87
C VAL A 10 -10.41 -2.62 21.19
N PRO A 11 -9.47 -2.79 20.23
CA PRO A 11 -8.16 -3.36 20.52
C PRO A 11 -7.45 -2.53 21.61
N GLN A 12 -6.92 -3.19 22.62
CA GLN A 12 -6.27 -2.49 23.76
C GLN A 12 -4.84 -2.05 23.42
N GLU A 13 -4.07 -2.95 22.78
CA GLU A 13 -2.69 -2.67 22.38
C GLU A 13 -2.37 -3.29 21.02
N PHE A 14 -1.47 -2.62 20.29
CA PHE A 14 -0.96 -3.13 19.02
C PHE A 14 0.04 -4.26 19.28
N THR A 15 -0.15 -5.36 18.57
CA THR A 15 0.74 -6.52 18.60
C THR A 15 1.15 -6.94 17.19
N SER A 16 2.42 -6.83 16.88
CA SER A 16 2.98 -7.37 15.62
C SER A 16 3.06 -8.91 15.72
N ARG A 17 2.29 -9.60 14.88
CA ARG A 17 2.13 -11.07 14.90
C ARG A 17 3.01 -11.81 13.89
N MET A 18 3.86 -11.08 13.16
CA MET A 18 4.79 -11.70 12.22
C MET A 18 5.90 -12.44 12.98
N SER A 19 6.09 -13.71 12.69
CA SER A 19 7.18 -14.53 13.22
C SER A 19 8.52 -14.09 12.63
N LYS A 20 9.65 -14.52 13.23
CA LYS A 20 10.98 -14.17 12.72
C LYS A 20 11.20 -14.60 11.28
N TRP A 21 10.74 -15.79 10.92
CA TRP A 21 10.90 -16.32 9.56
C TRP A 21 10.01 -15.59 8.55
N GLU A 22 8.77 -15.32 8.89
CA GLU A 22 7.86 -14.53 8.06
C GLU A 22 8.41 -13.12 7.81
N LEU A 23 9.00 -12.52 8.85
CA LEU A 23 9.65 -11.20 8.77
C LEU A 23 10.84 -11.22 7.82
N ILE A 24 11.75 -12.22 7.95
CA ILE A 24 12.90 -12.36 7.06
C ILE A 24 12.43 -12.58 5.63
N ALA A 25 11.45 -13.46 5.42
CA ALA A 25 10.89 -13.75 4.12
C ALA A 25 10.28 -12.51 3.44
N ALA A 26 9.51 -11.71 4.19
CA ALA A 26 8.91 -10.47 3.67
C ALA A 26 9.98 -9.41 3.32
N LEU A 27 11.00 -9.25 4.17
CA LEU A 27 12.09 -8.29 3.90
C LEU A 27 12.95 -8.70 2.71
N LEU A 28 13.27 -9.99 2.57
CA LEU A 28 14.05 -10.50 1.42
C LEU A 28 13.25 -10.43 0.12
N TYR A 29 11.92 -10.46 0.19
CA TYR A 29 11.08 -10.34 -0.98
C TYR A 29 11.11 -8.94 -1.60
N LEU A 30 11.34 -7.87 -0.83
CA LEU A 30 11.37 -6.51 -1.35
C LEU A 30 12.41 -6.32 -2.49
N PRO A 31 13.70 -6.63 -2.33
CA PRO A 31 14.66 -6.52 -3.44
C PRO A 31 14.39 -7.52 -4.57
N LEU A 32 13.84 -8.69 -4.26
CA LEU A 32 13.41 -9.65 -5.26
C LEU A 32 12.29 -9.05 -6.13
N HIS A 33 11.28 -8.45 -5.52
CA HIS A 33 10.13 -7.84 -6.20
C HIS A 33 10.53 -6.63 -7.05
N VAL A 34 11.36 -5.74 -6.51
CA VAL A 34 11.69 -4.46 -7.14
C VAL A 34 12.68 -4.59 -8.29
N TRP A 35 13.66 -5.49 -8.16
CA TRP A 35 14.78 -5.54 -9.11
C TRP A 35 14.94 -6.90 -9.78
N LEU A 36 14.98 -7.98 -9.00
CA LEU A 36 15.40 -9.26 -9.53
C LEU A 36 14.29 -9.91 -10.37
N LEU A 37 13.06 -9.94 -9.88
CA LEU A 37 11.95 -10.62 -10.56
C LEU A 37 11.59 -9.96 -11.91
N PRO A 38 11.42 -8.63 -12.02
CA PRO A 38 11.21 -7.98 -13.32
C PRO A 38 12.34 -8.31 -14.31
N ARG A 39 13.60 -8.25 -13.84
CA ARG A 39 14.76 -8.51 -14.68
C ARG A 39 14.86 -9.96 -15.13
N LEU A 40 14.54 -10.91 -14.27
CA LEU A 40 14.50 -12.33 -14.63
C LEU A 40 13.42 -12.60 -15.68
N LEU A 41 12.25 -11.98 -15.56
CA LEU A 41 11.17 -12.14 -16.54
C LEU A 41 11.58 -11.65 -17.92
N THR A 42 12.29 -10.53 -18.03
CA THR A 42 12.76 -10.02 -19.34
C THR A 42 13.85 -10.90 -19.96
N MET A 43 14.52 -11.77 -19.19
CA MET A 43 15.52 -12.73 -19.71
C MET A 43 14.91 -14.03 -20.22
N ILE A 44 13.66 -14.32 -19.93
CA ILE A 44 12.96 -15.51 -20.39
C ILE A 44 12.35 -15.22 -21.77
N PRO A 45 12.68 -15.98 -22.83
CA PRO A 45 12.19 -15.71 -24.18
C PRO A 45 10.65 -15.63 -24.28
N ALA A 46 9.93 -16.46 -23.54
CA ALA A 46 8.48 -16.50 -23.54
C ALA A 46 7.82 -15.23 -22.92
N THR A 47 8.56 -14.46 -22.14
CA THR A 47 8.08 -13.25 -21.50
C THR A 47 8.75 -11.97 -22.00
N ALA A 48 9.79 -12.09 -22.83
CA ALA A 48 10.56 -10.95 -23.34
C ALA A 48 9.75 -10.02 -24.27
N GLU A 49 8.71 -10.55 -24.92
CA GLU A 49 7.84 -9.81 -25.84
C GLU A 49 6.53 -9.34 -25.18
N LEU A 50 6.38 -9.55 -23.85
CA LEU A 50 5.19 -9.10 -23.15
C LEU A 50 5.20 -7.57 -22.98
N SER A 51 4.01 -6.96 -23.02
CA SER A 51 3.84 -5.56 -22.64
C SER A 51 4.19 -5.36 -21.16
N ASP A 52 4.54 -4.11 -20.79
CA ASP A 52 4.85 -3.73 -19.41
C ASP A 52 3.72 -4.10 -18.44
N LEU A 53 2.46 -3.95 -18.89
CA LEU A 53 1.30 -4.33 -18.10
C LEU A 53 1.26 -5.84 -17.80
N ASN A 54 1.57 -6.67 -18.80
CA ASN A 54 1.60 -8.13 -18.61
C ASN A 54 2.79 -8.56 -17.72
N VAL A 55 3.95 -7.91 -17.86
CA VAL A 55 5.08 -8.12 -16.96
C VAL A 55 4.71 -7.74 -15.52
N ASN A 56 4.08 -6.58 -15.32
CA ASN A 56 3.59 -6.15 -14.01
C ASN A 56 2.57 -7.14 -13.43
N MET A 57 1.65 -7.65 -14.25
CA MET A 57 0.68 -8.67 -13.82
C MET A 57 1.37 -9.94 -13.33
N LEU A 58 2.42 -10.39 -14.01
CA LEU A 58 3.23 -11.55 -13.59
C LEU A 58 3.98 -11.25 -12.29
N VAL A 59 4.66 -10.09 -12.19
CA VAL A 59 5.42 -9.69 -11.00
C VAL A 59 4.53 -9.65 -9.76
N TYR A 60 3.39 -8.97 -9.84
CA TYR A 60 2.47 -8.88 -8.71
C TYR A 60 1.70 -10.18 -8.47
N GLY A 61 1.39 -10.96 -9.52
CA GLY A 61 0.77 -12.28 -9.39
C GLY A 61 1.67 -13.28 -8.67
N ILE A 62 2.95 -13.37 -9.08
CA ILE A 62 3.97 -14.19 -8.41
C ILE A 62 4.16 -13.70 -6.96
N GLY A 63 4.22 -12.37 -6.78
CA GLY A 63 4.35 -11.75 -5.45
C GLY A 63 3.20 -12.11 -4.52
N THR A 64 1.98 -11.99 -5.00
CA THR A 64 0.78 -12.36 -4.23
C THR A 64 0.80 -13.84 -3.89
N GLY A 65 1.12 -14.71 -4.86
CA GLY A 65 1.27 -16.15 -4.62
C GLY A 65 2.31 -16.44 -3.54
N TYR A 66 3.49 -15.81 -3.63
CA TYR A 66 4.54 -15.92 -2.62
C TYR A 66 4.05 -15.48 -1.23
N MET A 67 3.43 -14.30 -1.13
CA MET A 67 2.93 -13.79 0.14
C MET A 67 1.88 -14.72 0.76
N LEU A 68 0.92 -15.20 -0.03
CA LEU A 68 -0.12 -16.10 0.46
C LEU A 68 0.43 -17.46 0.91
N LEU A 69 1.43 -18.01 0.22
CA LEU A 69 2.03 -19.29 0.56
C LEU A 69 2.97 -19.19 1.76
N VAL A 70 3.86 -18.18 1.77
CA VAL A 70 4.90 -18.06 2.79
C VAL A 70 4.39 -17.37 4.06
N LEU A 71 3.52 -16.37 3.90
CA LEU A 71 2.95 -15.60 5.03
C LEU A 71 1.50 -16.00 5.34
N GLY A 72 1.00 -17.13 4.83
CA GLY A 72 -0.37 -17.57 5.07
C GLY A 72 -0.73 -17.70 6.55
N GLY A 73 0.22 -18.18 7.38
CA GLY A 73 0.06 -18.21 8.84
C GLY A 73 -0.09 -16.82 9.46
N PHE A 74 0.69 -15.84 9.02
CA PHE A 74 0.56 -14.44 9.43
C PHE A 74 -0.80 -13.87 9.03
N PHE A 75 -1.20 -13.99 7.76
CA PHE A 75 -2.50 -13.50 7.29
C PHE A 75 -3.67 -14.08 8.09
N ARG A 76 -3.62 -15.37 8.41
CA ARG A 76 -4.66 -16.01 9.22
C ARG A 76 -4.74 -15.42 10.63
N ARG A 77 -3.61 -15.30 11.34
CA ARG A 77 -3.58 -14.71 12.71
C ARG A 77 -4.07 -13.25 12.71
N GLU A 78 -3.75 -12.50 11.68
CA GLU A 78 -4.19 -11.11 11.50
C GLU A 78 -5.69 -11.03 11.15
N PHE A 79 -6.22 -12.03 10.41
CA PHE A 79 -7.64 -12.12 10.11
C PHE A 79 -8.47 -12.48 11.35
N ASP A 80 -7.99 -13.41 12.15
CA ASP A 80 -8.63 -13.75 13.43
C ASP A 80 -8.74 -12.49 14.31
N SER A 81 -7.68 -11.67 14.37
CA SER A 81 -7.71 -10.40 15.10
C SER A 81 -8.67 -9.35 14.51
N LEU A 82 -8.84 -9.31 13.18
CA LEU A 82 -9.86 -8.46 12.54
C LEU A 82 -11.27 -8.86 12.97
N CYS A 83 -11.53 -10.17 13.05
CA CYS A 83 -12.83 -10.72 13.42
C CYS A 83 -13.21 -10.40 14.88
N ASP A 84 -12.27 -10.12 15.76
CA ASP A 84 -12.54 -9.71 17.14
C ASP A 84 -13.20 -8.31 17.21
N TYR A 85 -12.90 -7.41 16.28
CA TYR A 85 -13.34 -6.02 16.31
C TYR A 85 -13.74 -5.48 14.91
N PRO A 86 -14.60 -6.15 14.15
CA PRO A 86 -14.84 -5.84 12.73
C PRO A 86 -15.46 -4.45 12.55
N VAL A 87 -16.43 -4.06 13.36
CA VAL A 87 -17.11 -2.75 13.26
C VAL A 87 -16.13 -1.62 13.56
N TYR A 88 -15.26 -1.80 14.56
CA TYR A 88 -14.22 -0.82 14.88
C TYR A 88 -13.22 -0.69 13.72
N CYS A 89 -12.80 -1.80 13.11
CA CYS A 89 -11.88 -1.76 11.97
C CYS A 89 -12.51 -1.06 10.76
N VAL A 90 -13.76 -1.35 10.44
CA VAL A 90 -14.50 -0.64 9.37
C VAL A 90 -14.54 0.87 9.65
N PHE A 91 -14.85 1.27 10.89
CA PHE A 91 -14.82 2.69 11.29
C PHE A 91 -13.43 3.31 11.08
N GLN A 92 -12.34 2.63 11.48
CA GLN A 92 -10.98 3.13 11.30
C GLN A 92 -10.59 3.25 9.82
N ILE A 93 -11.03 2.33 8.96
CA ILE A 93 -10.82 2.37 7.51
C ILE A 93 -11.52 3.60 6.92
N VAL A 94 -12.82 3.76 7.19
CA VAL A 94 -13.60 4.90 6.67
C VAL A 94 -13.05 6.23 7.17
N LEU A 95 -12.72 6.32 8.47
CA LEU A 95 -12.11 7.52 9.05
C LEU A 95 -10.75 7.85 8.40
N SER A 96 -9.89 6.85 8.21
CA SER A 96 -8.58 7.04 7.58
C SER A 96 -8.73 7.46 6.12
N TYR A 97 -9.71 6.91 5.40
CA TYR A 97 -10.01 7.34 4.03
C TYR A 97 -10.50 8.81 3.98
N GLY A 98 -11.39 9.20 4.88
CA GLY A 98 -11.83 10.61 4.98
C GLY A 98 -10.66 11.57 5.28
N MET A 99 -9.75 11.18 6.17
CA MET A 99 -8.51 11.95 6.44
C MET A 99 -7.62 12.03 5.19
N MET A 100 -7.52 10.95 4.41
CA MET A 100 -6.75 10.94 3.16
C MET A 100 -7.32 11.96 2.16
N LEU A 101 -8.64 12.02 2.00
CA LEU A 101 -9.27 13.01 1.12
C LEU A 101 -8.92 14.45 1.54
N ALA A 102 -8.95 14.75 2.85
CA ALA A 102 -8.57 16.05 3.37
C ALA A 102 -7.08 16.36 3.10
N PHE A 103 -6.18 15.41 3.33
CA PHE A 103 -4.76 15.58 3.01
C PHE A 103 -4.53 15.79 1.52
N ASN A 104 -5.16 14.99 0.66
CA ASN A 104 -5.01 15.12 -0.78
C ASN A 104 -5.51 16.47 -1.30
N MET A 105 -6.59 17.00 -0.74
CA MET A 105 -7.09 18.32 -1.08
C MET A 105 -6.09 19.43 -0.71
N LEU A 106 -5.56 19.39 0.53
CA LEU A 106 -4.57 20.36 1.00
C LEU A 106 -3.25 20.27 0.23
N LEU A 107 -2.78 19.04 -0.02
CA LEU A 107 -1.55 18.82 -0.79
C LEU A 107 -1.74 19.18 -2.27
N GLY A 108 -2.89 18.87 -2.86
CA GLY A 108 -3.21 19.28 -4.22
C GLY A 108 -3.11 20.80 -4.37
N LEU A 109 -3.74 21.54 -3.45
CA LEU A 109 -3.62 23.00 -3.43
C LEU A 109 -2.17 23.48 -3.25
N ALA A 110 -1.41 22.87 -2.33
CA ALA A 110 0.01 23.23 -2.15
C ALA A 110 0.86 22.92 -3.39
N MET A 111 0.60 21.80 -4.07
CA MET A 111 1.33 21.42 -5.28
C MET A 111 1.11 22.39 -6.43
N THR A 112 -0.11 22.96 -6.59
CA THR A 112 -0.36 23.99 -7.63
C THR A 112 0.43 25.28 -7.42
N LEU A 113 0.94 25.53 -6.19
CA LEU A 113 1.77 26.68 -5.88
C LEU A 113 3.28 26.43 -6.10
N ILE A 114 3.68 25.14 -6.14
CA ILE A 114 5.10 24.73 -6.18
C ILE A 114 5.48 24.22 -7.57
N LEU A 115 4.57 23.53 -8.23
CA LEU A 115 4.84 22.84 -9.50
C LEU A 115 4.24 23.60 -10.69
N PRO A 116 4.87 23.51 -11.88
CA PRO A 116 4.25 23.90 -13.13
C PRO A 116 2.89 23.21 -13.35
N ALA A 117 1.96 23.89 -14.02
CA ALA A 117 0.57 23.41 -14.18
C ALA A 117 0.44 22.10 -14.98
N ASP A 118 1.43 21.77 -15.78
CA ASP A 118 1.52 20.56 -16.60
C ASP A 118 2.22 19.39 -15.89
N GLN A 119 2.76 19.61 -14.69
CA GLN A 119 3.43 18.56 -13.92
C GLN A 119 2.44 17.67 -13.18
N ALA A 120 2.43 16.40 -13.53
CA ALA A 120 1.64 15.36 -12.87
C ALA A 120 2.53 14.38 -12.10
N ASN A 121 1.95 13.70 -11.09
CA ASN A 121 2.63 12.61 -10.42
C ASN A 121 2.90 11.47 -11.43
N PRO A 122 4.16 11.11 -11.70
CA PRO A 122 4.50 10.18 -12.76
C PRO A 122 3.97 8.76 -12.51
N ASN A 123 3.92 8.30 -11.28
CA ASN A 123 3.33 7.01 -10.96
C ASN A 123 1.82 6.99 -11.26
N ASN A 124 1.10 8.06 -10.93
CA ASN A 124 -0.33 8.16 -11.26
C ASN A 124 -0.54 8.25 -12.77
N ALA A 125 0.32 8.98 -13.50
CA ALA A 125 0.27 9.06 -14.95
C ALA A 125 0.47 7.68 -15.60
N THR A 126 1.46 6.91 -15.14
CA THR A 126 1.69 5.53 -15.61
C THR A 126 0.48 4.63 -15.34
N VAL A 127 -0.10 4.69 -14.14
CA VAL A 127 -1.31 3.90 -13.82
C VAL A 127 -2.49 4.29 -14.70
N MET A 128 -2.64 5.59 -15.02
CA MET A 128 -3.69 6.06 -15.93
C MET A 128 -3.48 5.55 -17.36
N GLU A 129 -2.27 5.63 -17.88
CA GLU A 129 -1.91 5.12 -19.20
C GLU A 129 -2.22 3.62 -19.32
N LEU A 130 -1.75 2.81 -18.38
CA LEU A 130 -2.04 1.38 -18.32
C LEU A 130 -3.54 1.07 -18.16
N ALA A 131 -4.29 1.90 -17.44
CA ALA A 131 -5.74 1.76 -17.30
C ALA A 131 -6.47 2.13 -18.60
N GLY A 132 -5.91 3.03 -19.41
CA GLY A 132 -6.39 3.33 -20.74
C GLY A 132 -6.19 2.18 -21.73
N GLU A 133 -5.09 1.42 -21.58
CA GLU A 133 -4.84 0.23 -22.40
C GLU A 133 -5.74 -0.94 -22.00
N GLU A 134 -5.69 -1.37 -20.74
CA GLU A 134 -6.46 -2.49 -20.20
C GLU A 134 -6.91 -2.23 -18.75
N PHE A 135 -8.05 -1.55 -18.60
CA PHE A 135 -8.61 -1.17 -17.30
C PHE A 135 -8.72 -2.35 -16.31
N GLY A 136 -9.21 -3.51 -16.77
CA GLY A 136 -9.44 -4.68 -15.93
C GLY A 136 -8.15 -5.23 -15.30
N LYS A 137 -7.08 -5.33 -16.07
CA LYS A 137 -5.78 -5.80 -15.56
C LYS A 137 -5.14 -4.79 -14.63
N THR A 138 -5.14 -3.51 -15.01
CA THR A 138 -4.60 -2.42 -14.18
C THR A 138 -5.32 -2.36 -12.84
N ALA A 139 -6.66 -2.44 -12.84
CA ALA A 139 -7.45 -2.48 -11.62
C ALA A 139 -7.16 -3.74 -10.79
N ALA A 140 -7.00 -4.91 -11.40
CA ALA A 140 -6.63 -6.13 -10.69
C ALA A 140 -5.28 -5.99 -9.99
N ILE A 141 -4.28 -5.46 -10.67
CA ILE A 141 -2.96 -5.23 -10.09
C ILE A 141 -3.05 -4.22 -8.95
N ALA A 142 -3.51 -3.01 -9.22
CA ALA A 142 -3.40 -1.91 -8.27
C ALA A 142 -4.36 -2.06 -7.08
N VAL A 143 -5.57 -2.62 -7.28
CA VAL A 143 -6.56 -2.73 -6.21
C VAL A 143 -6.36 -3.99 -5.36
N PHE A 144 -6.00 -5.12 -5.96
CA PHE A 144 -5.96 -6.37 -5.24
C PHE A 144 -4.54 -6.90 -5.02
N LEU A 145 -3.74 -7.02 -6.07
CA LEU A 145 -2.45 -7.70 -5.99
C LEU A 145 -1.40 -6.83 -5.26
N ALA A 146 -1.30 -5.56 -5.61
CA ALA A 146 -0.32 -4.65 -5.00
C ALA A 146 -0.49 -4.52 -3.48
N PRO A 147 -1.69 -4.25 -2.92
CA PRO A 147 -1.86 -4.21 -1.47
C PRO A 147 -1.50 -5.52 -0.76
N LEU A 148 -1.76 -6.68 -1.37
CA LEU A 148 -1.41 -7.99 -0.81
C LEU A 148 0.10 -8.25 -0.79
N VAL A 149 0.87 -7.58 -1.63
CA VAL A 149 2.34 -7.65 -1.64
C VAL A 149 2.95 -6.57 -0.76
N GLU A 150 2.48 -5.34 -0.89
CA GLU A 150 3.10 -4.17 -0.28
C GLU A 150 2.82 -4.05 1.22
N GLU A 151 1.60 -4.30 1.68
CA GLU A 151 1.27 -4.15 3.10
C GLU A 151 2.03 -5.15 3.99
N PRO A 152 2.20 -6.43 3.66
CA PRO A 152 3.05 -7.34 4.43
C PRO A 152 4.51 -6.87 4.51
N ILE A 153 5.04 -6.27 3.44
CA ILE A 153 6.41 -5.75 3.42
C ILE A 153 6.52 -4.50 4.31
N PHE A 154 5.74 -3.46 4.01
CA PHE A 154 5.92 -2.16 4.66
C PHE A 154 5.31 -2.11 6.07
N ARG A 155 4.13 -2.71 6.29
CA ARG A 155 3.42 -2.66 7.57
C ARG A 155 3.68 -3.91 8.40
N GLY A 156 3.54 -5.08 7.81
CA GLY A 156 3.79 -6.33 8.52
C GLY A 156 5.23 -6.43 9.02
N SER A 157 6.20 -6.29 8.11
CA SER A 157 7.62 -6.48 8.43
C SER A 157 8.30 -5.21 8.94
N ILE A 158 8.41 -4.15 8.14
CA ILE A 158 9.19 -2.96 8.49
C ILE A 158 8.58 -2.23 9.69
N PHE A 159 7.32 -1.80 9.57
CA PHE A 159 6.63 -1.12 10.66
C PHE A 159 6.51 -2.03 11.88
N GLY A 160 6.04 -3.26 11.71
CA GLY A 160 5.84 -4.21 12.80
C GLY A 160 7.12 -4.55 13.57
N LEU A 161 8.27 -4.66 12.89
CA LEU A 161 9.57 -4.89 13.53
C LEU A 161 9.99 -3.69 14.38
N ILE A 162 10.01 -2.50 13.77
CA ILE A 162 10.50 -1.29 14.44
C ILE A 162 9.54 -0.85 15.54
N ARG A 163 8.23 -1.11 15.38
CA ARG A 163 7.19 -0.77 16.36
C ARG A 163 7.39 -1.48 17.72
N ARG A 164 8.06 -2.62 17.72
CA ARG A 164 8.43 -3.34 18.96
C ARG A 164 9.45 -2.58 19.79
N ILE A 165 10.19 -1.64 19.18
CA ILE A 165 11.27 -0.88 19.81
C ILE A 165 10.86 0.57 20.01
N ASN A 166 10.41 1.23 18.94
CA ASN A 166 10.05 2.64 18.95
C ASN A 166 8.91 2.93 17.98
N ARG A 167 7.80 3.44 18.51
CA ARG A 167 6.62 3.76 17.73
C ARG A 167 6.87 4.85 16.66
N ASN A 168 7.52 5.94 17.04
CA ASN A 168 7.74 7.07 16.14
C ASN A 168 8.72 6.71 15.02
N ALA A 169 9.76 5.95 15.34
CA ALA A 169 10.70 5.43 14.35
C ALA A 169 10.00 4.48 13.36
N ALA A 170 9.07 3.63 13.83
CA ALA A 170 8.30 2.73 12.96
C ALA A 170 7.48 3.50 11.92
N TYR A 171 6.77 4.56 12.35
CA TYR A 171 6.07 5.45 11.44
C TYR A 171 7.03 6.10 10.45
N ALA A 172 8.07 6.78 10.93
CA ALA A 172 9.01 7.52 10.08
C ALA A 172 9.66 6.63 9.01
N VAL A 173 10.17 5.45 9.40
CA VAL A 173 10.88 4.55 8.49
C VAL A 173 9.91 3.90 7.50
N SER A 174 8.77 3.39 7.96
CA SER A 174 7.79 2.76 7.05
C SER A 174 7.20 3.77 6.06
N MET A 175 6.91 4.99 6.52
CA MET A 175 6.41 6.08 5.65
C MET A 175 7.43 6.45 4.59
N LEU A 176 8.68 6.66 4.98
CA LEU A 176 9.74 7.07 4.07
C LEU A 176 10.03 5.98 3.03
N LEU A 177 10.18 4.73 3.45
CA LEU A 177 10.48 3.63 2.53
C LEU A 177 9.33 3.37 1.56
N PHE A 178 8.08 3.49 2.00
CA PHE A 178 6.93 3.37 1.12
C PHE A 178 6.85 4.52 0.10
N ALA A 179 7.08 5.75 0.53
CA ALA A 179 7.11 6.90 -0.36
C ALA A 179 8.27 6.80 -1.38
N LEU A 180 9.45 6.40 -0.92
CA LEU A 180 10.60 6.14 -1.79
C LEU A 180 10.28 5.04 -2.82
N TYR A 181 9.67 3.95 -2.41
CA TYR A 181 9.29 2.86 -3.30
C TYR A 181 8.47 3.34 -4.51
N HIS A 182 7.60 4.34 -4.34
CA HIS A 182 6.75 4.88 -5.40
C HIS A 182 7.41 5.99 -6.25
N VAL A 183 8.47 6.61 -5.75
CA VAL A 183 9.00 7.85 -6.36
C VAL A 183 10.42 7.68 -6.91
N TRP A 184 11.27 6.85 -6.28
CA TRP A 184 12.70 6.82 -6.54
C TRP A 184 13.07 6.57 -8.01
N GLY A 185 12.36 5.65 -8.71
CA GLY A 185 12.64 5.31 -10.10
C GLY A 185 12.43 6.48 -11.06
N TYR A 186 11.42 7.29 -10.81
CA TYR A 186 11.12 8.51 -11.57
C TYR A 186 12.08 9.65 -11.17
N ALA A 187 12.34 9.81 -9.89
CA ALA A 187 13.19 10.89 -9.37
C ALA A 187 14.68 10.73 -9.71
N LEU A 188 15.11 9.54 -10.12
CA LEU A 188 16.44 9.34 -10.72
C LEU A 188 16.50 9.82 -12.18
N GLN A 189 15.38 9.91 -12.89
CA GLN A 189 15.30 10.41 -14.26
C GLN A 189 15.15 11.92 -14.26
N ASP A 190 14.30 12.48 -13.38
CA ASP A 190 14.14 13.92 -13.18
C ASP A 190 14.02 14.25 -11.69
N PRO A 191 14.94 15.03 -11.12
CA PRO A 191 14.95 15.40 -9.70
C PRO A 191 13.69 16.13 -9.23
N ILE A 192 12.90 16.74 -10.12
CA ILE A 192 11.63 17.41 -9.72
C ILE A 192 10.64 16.41 -9.10
N TYR A 193 10.71 15.15 -9.48
CA TYR A 193 9.80 14.13 -8.97
C TYR A 193 10.00 13.79 -7.49
N TRP A 194 11.12 14.19 -6.86
CA TRP A 194 11.27 14.07 -5.40
C TRP A 194 10.18 14.80 -4.62
N VAL A 195 9.58 15.84 -5.19
CA VAL A 195 8.48 16.58 -4.53
C VAL A 195 7.27 15.67 -4.25
N TYR A 196 7.05 14.64 -5.08
CA TYR A 196 5.92 13.72 -4.92
C TYR A 196 6.04 12.78 -3.73
N LEU A 197 7.20 12.71 -3.04
CA LEU A 197 7.28 12.09 -1.71
C LEU A 197 6.21 12.65 -0.78
N LEU A 198 5.92 13.96 -0.87
CA LEU A 198 4.92 14.64 -0.04
C LEU A 198 3.50 14.06 -0.21
N GLN A 199 3.18 13.47 -1.37
CA GLN A 199 1.87 12.84 -1.61
C GLN A 199 1.77 11.45 -0.98
N TYR A 200 2.89 10.70 -0.94
CA TYR A 200 2.90 9.33 -0.41
C TYR A 200 3.06 9.27 1.11
N LEU A 201 3.68 10.28 1.73
CA LEU A 201 3.87 10.31 3.18
C LEU A 201 2.55 10.27 3.96
N PRO A 202 1.52 11.09 3.67
CA PRO A 202 0.23 11.01 4.36
C PRO A 202 -0.51 9.69 4.13
N VAL A 203 -0.48 9.17 2.90
CA VAL A 203 -1.07 7.88 2.56
C VAL A 203 -0.41 6.78 3.40
N SER A 204 0.92 6.73 3.41
CA SER A 204 1.67 5.75 4.19
C SER A 204 1.42 5.89 5.69
N TRP A 205 1.32 7.12 6.21
CA TRP A 205 0.96 7.36 7.60
C TRP A 205 -0.40 6.78 7.96
N LEU A 206 -1.41 7.01 7.10
CA LEU A 206 -2.76 6.49 7.31
C LEU A 206 -2.83 4.97 7.27
N LEU A 207 -2.06 4.35 6.39
CA LEU A 207 -1.96 2.89 6.32
C LEU A 207 -1.30 2.32 7.59
N CYS A 208 -0.19 2.91 8.06
CA CYS A 208 0.43 2.53 9.35
C CYS A 208 -0.55 2.73 10.53
N ARG A 209 -1.26 3.87 10.55
CA ARG A 209 -2.25 4.17 11.58
C ARG A 209 -3.40 3.17 11.55
N CYS A 210 -3.91 2.82 10.37
CA CYS A 210 -4.99 1.87 10.22
C CYS A 210 -4.56 0.48 10.71
N TYR A 211 -3.37 0.01 10.34
CA TYR A 211 -2.79 -1.22 10.85
C TYR A 211 -2.68 -1.21 12.38
N GLU A 212 -2.10 -0.15 12.94
CA GLU A 212 -1.93 -0.03 14.39
C GLU A 212 -3.28 0.02 15.12
N ARG A 213 -4.28 0.75 14.60
CA ARG A 213 -5.60 0.91 15.23
C ARG A 213 -6.47 -0.32 15.11
N CYS A 214 -6.49 -0.95 13.95
CA CYS A 214 -7.21 -2.21 13.75
C CYS A 214 -6.53 -3.39 14.45
N ASN A 215 -5.25 -3.24 14.82
CA ASN A 215 -4.40 -4.33 15.29
C ASN A 215 -4.45 -5.55 14.34
N SER A 216 -4.58 -5.26 13.04
CA SER A 216 -4.67 -6.24 11.97
C SER A 216 -4.20 -5.65 10.64
N ILE A 217 -3.36 -6.40 9.92
CA ILE A 217 -2.87 -6.02 8.58
C ILE A 217 -4.02 -5.88 7.57
N TRP A 218 -5.12 -6.58 7.79
CA TRP A 218 -6.29 -6.51 6.92
C TRP A 218 -6.94 -5.13 6.92
N GLY A 219 -6.87 -4.39 8.04
CA GLY A 219 -7.33 -3.01 8.08
C GLY A 219 -6.55 -2.11 7.11
N SER A 220 -5.23 -2.25 7.08
CA SER A 220 -4.35 -1.54 6.14
C SER A 220 -4.55 -2.02 4.70
N ILE A 221 -4.64 -3.33 4.46
CA ILE A 221 -4.91 -3.90 3.12
C ILE A 221 -6.23 -3.36 2.56
N PHE A 222 -7.33 -3.42 3.31
CA PHE A 222 -8.63 -2.93 2.84
C PHE A 222 -8.65 -1.41 2.62
N LEU A 223 -7.97 -0.63 3.48
CA LEU A 223 -7.80 0.80 3.25
C LEU A 223 -7.03 1.07 1.95
N HIS A 224 -5.93 0.35 1.70
CA HIS A 224 -5.12 0.50 0.50
C HIS A 224 -5.92 0.11 -0.76
N MET A 225 -6.63 -1.02 -0.73
CA MET A 225 -7.55 -1.42 -1.79
C MET A 225 -8.61 -0.35 -2.10
N MET A 226 -9.18 0.26 -1.06
CA MET A 226 -10.18 1.31 -1.19
C MET A 226 -9.58 2.58 -1.80
N ILE A 227 -8.39 3.00 -1.36
CA ILE A 227 -7.68 4.15 -1.91
C ILE A 227 -7.43 3.95 -3.41
N ASN A 228 -6.83 2.83 -3.79
CA ASN A 228 -6.50 2.56 -5.18
C ASN A 228 -7.74 2.36 -6.04
N GLY A 229 -8.75 1.64 -5.55
CA GLY A 229 -9.98 1.38 -6.30
C GLY A 229 -10.77 2.64 -6.61
N ILE A 230 -10.91 3.55 -5.64
CA ILE A 230 -11.61 4.82 -5.87
C ILE A 230 -10.77 5.73 -6.76
N SER A 231 -9.44 5.80 -6.55
CA SER A 231 -8.55 6.60 -7.40
C SER A 231 -8.63 6.19 -8.86
N ILE A 232 -8.51 4.90 -9.17
CA ILE A 232 -8.61 4.37 -10.55
C ILE A 232 -10.01 4.66 -11.14
N LYS A 233 -11.09 4.50 -10.36
CA LYS A 233 -12.44 4.76 -10.84
C LYS A 233 -12.67 6.24 -11.15
N VAL A 234 -12.20 7.14 -10.29
CA VAL A 234 -12.28 8.59 -10.53
C VAL A 234 -11.49 8.96 -11.78
N LEU A 235 -10.24 8.50 -11.89
CA LEU A 235 -9.37 8.76 -13.03
C LEU A 235 -10.00 8.25 -14.34
N SER A 236 -10.53 7.03 -14.36
CA SER A 236 -11.21 6.49 -15.57
C SER A 236 -12.45 7.28 -15.96
N SER A 237 -13.15 7.88 -15.00
CA SER A 237 -14.34 8.72 -15.28
C SER A 237 -13.98 10.11 -15.83
N LEU A 238 -12.74 10.57 -15.67
CA LEU A 238 -12.25 11.82 -16.24
C LEU A 238 -11.72 11.64 -17.67
N MET A 239 -11.47 10.40 -18.09
CA MET A 239 -10.99 10.05 -19.45
C MET A 239 -12.12 9.64 -20.39
N ALA A 240 -13.32 9.37 -19.86
CA ALA A 240 -14.51 8.99 -20.62
C ALA A 240 -15.35 10.21 -21.01
#